data_6e7fe6b6779f6fddab466c5f2db4b1ec
#
_entry.id   6e7fe6b6779f6fddab466c5f2db4b1ec
#
_cell.length_a   1.000
_cell.length_b   1.000
_cell.length_c   1.000
_cell.angle_alpha   90.00
_cell.angle_beta   90.00
_cell.angle_gamma   90.00
#
_symmetry.space_group_name_H-M   'P 1'
#
loop_
_entity.id
_entity.type
_entity.pdbx_description
1 polymer ?
#
loop_
_entity_poly.entity_id
_entity_poly.type
_entity_poly.pdbx_seq_one_letter_code
_entity_poly.pdbx_strand_id
1 'polypeptide(L)'
;MIVIGASPSPHADILKVAKKELKKEGYELEIKEYSDYVQPNTALESGDLDANYFQHKPYLDDFNKQKKTHLASAGTIHYEPFGIFPGKTKTLKALKNGATVAVPNDTTNEARALLLLQDQGLIKLKDGAGLTATKKDIVENKKDLAIKE
;
A
#
# COMPACT_ATOMS: atom_id res chain seq x y z
N MET A 1 9.04 -21.06 17.82
CA MET A 1 9.25 -20.53 16.44
C MET A 1 8.13 -19.55 16.18
N ILE A 2 8.42 -18.42 15.54
CA ILE A 2 7.44 -17.39 15.15
C ILE A 2 7.46 -17.33 13.63
N VAL A 3 6.31 -17.37 12.97
CA VAL A 3 6.18 -17.34 11.51
C VAL A 3 5.53 -16.02 11.09
N ILE A 4 6.29 -15.17 10.35
CA ILE A 4 5.80 -13.85 9.91
C ILE A 4 5.75 -13.77 8.38
N GLY A 5 4.59 -13.37 7.85
CA GLY A 5 4.41 -13.03 6.45
C GLY A 5 4.84 -11.59 6.16
N ALA A 6 5.55 -11.37 5.06
CA ALA A 6 6.03 -10.03 4.67
C ALA A 6 6.10 -9.85 3.16
N SER A 7 6.02 -8.61 2.68
CA SER A 7 6.45 -8.30 1.31
C SER A 7 7.98 -8.33 1.22
N PRO A 8 8.56 -8.70 0.05
CA PRO A 8 10.00 -8.92 -0.07
C PRO A 8 10.84 -7.70 0.32
N SER A 9 10.46 -6.51 -0.11
CA SER A 9 11.16 -5.26 0.18
C SER A 9 10.15 -4.14 0.48
N PRO A 10 10.38 -3.31 1.48
CA PRO A 10 11.48 -3.33 2.45
C PRO A 10 11.23 -4.27 3.64
N HIS A 11 10.04 -4.85 3.78
CA HIS A 11 9.55 -5.48 5.00
C HIS A 11 10.33 -6.73 5.38
N ALA A 12 10.55 -7.67 4.46
CA ALA A 12 11.36 -8.86 4.74
C ALA A 12 12.82 -8.49 5.07
N ASP A 13 13.38 -7.45 4.46
CA ASP A 13 14.72 -6.98 4.76
C ASP A 13 14.85 -6.46 6.21
N ILE A 14 13.82 -5.73 6.68
CA ILE A 14 13.73 -5.28 8.08
C ILE A 14 13.61 -6.48 9.02
N LEU A 15 12.75 -7.45 8.68
CA LEU A 15 12.59 -8.67 9.48
C LEU A 15 13.86 -9.53 9.56
N LYS A 16 14.72 -9.52 8.54
CA LYS A 16 16.03 -10.20 8.61
C LYS A 16 16.93 -9.62 9.70
N VAL A 17 16.82 -8.33 10.00
CA VAL A 17 17.51 -7.71 11.13
C VAL A 17 16.87 -8.15 12.44
N ALA A 18 15.55 -8.06 12.55
CA ALA A 18 14.81 -8.50 13.74
C ALA A 18 15.07 -9.98 14.05
N LYS A 19 15.16 -10.86 13.04
CA LYS A 19 15.50 -12.27 13.18
C LYS A 19 16.82 -12.49 13.91
N LYS A 20 17.85 -11.67 13.62
CA LYS A 20 19.16 -11.77 14.26
C LYS A 20 19.10 -11.38 15.74
N GLU A 21 18.30 -10.35 16.07
CA GLU A 21 18.15 -9.90 17.46
C GLU A 21 17.31 -10.90 18.27
N LEU A 22 16.18 -11.34 17.75
CA LEU A 22 15.31 -12.33 18.38
C LEU A 22 16.06 -13.66 18.67
N LYS A 23 16.97 -14.07 17.79
CA LYS A 23 17.78 -15.26 18.00
C LYS A 23 18.66 -15.15 19.25
N LYS A 24 19.18 -13.96 19.58
CA LYS A 24 19.97 -13.73 20.80
C LYS A 24 19.13 -13.90 22.06
N GLU A 25 17.82 -13.63 21.94
CA GLU A 25 16.84 -13.79 23.03
C GLU A 25 16.20 -15.19 23.09
N GLY A 26 16.66 -16.12 22.25
CA GLY A 26 16.18 -17.51 22.23
C GLY A 26 14.95 -17.75 21.37
N TYR A 27 14.51 -16.76 20.58
CA TYR A 27 13.42 -16.92 19.65
C TYR A 27 13.90 -17.27 18.24
N GLU A 28 13.13 -18.10 17.55
CA GLU A 28 13.36 -18.45 16.16
C GLU A 28 12.29 -17.80 15.28
N LEU A 29 12.71 -17.02 14.26
CA LEU A 29 11.82 -16.33 13.33
C LEU A 29 11.93 -16.97 11.95
N GLU A 30 10.78 -17.42 11.41
CA GLU A 30 10.61 -17.78 10.00
C GLU A 30 9.94 -16.61 9.26
N ILE A 31 10.50 -16.23 8.10
CA ILE A 31 9.95 -15.16 7.25
C ILE A 31 9.40 -15.80 5.98
N LYS A 32 8.09 -15.66 5.75
CA LYS A 32 7.43 -16.07 4.51
C LYS A 32 7.19 -14.84 3.64
N GLU A 33 7.81 -14.80 2.46
CA GLU A 33 7.66 -13.68 1.52
C GLU A 33 6.46 -13.89 0.59
N TYR A 34 5.66 -12.83 0.43
CA TYR A 34 4.49 -12.78 -0.46
C TYR A 34 4.62 -11.61 -1.44
N SER A 35 4.31 -11.85 -2.70
CA SER A 35 4.40 -10.84 -3.77
C SER A 35 3.10 -10.06 -3.98
N ASP A 36 2.04 -10.38 -3.25
CA ASP A 36 0.75 -9.69 -3.29
C ASP A 36 0.33 -9.24 -1.89
N TYR A 37 -0.75 -8.44 -1.81
CA TYR A 37 -1.24 -7.86 -0.56
C TYR A 37 -2.46 -8.58 0.05
N VAL A 38 -2.95 -9.64 -0.60
CA VAL A 38 -4.11 -10.43 -0.13
C VAL A 38 -3.68 -11.62 0.71
N GLN A 39 -2.72 -12.38 0.19
CA GLN A 39 -2.28 -13.63 0.81
C GLN A 39 -1.73 -13.47 2.23
N PRO A 40 -0.93 -12.45 2.59
CA PRO A 40 -0.43 -12.31 3.95
C PRO A 40 -1.55 -12.16 5.00
N ASN A 41 -2.63 -11.46 4.65
CA ASN A 41 -3.79 -11.34 5.54
C ASN A 41 -4.62 -12.61 5.59
N THR A 42 -4.81 -13.28 4.48
CA THR A 42 -5.57 -14.54 4.43
C THR A 42 -4.86 -15.64 5.21
N ALA A 43 -3.53 -15.76 5.05
CA ALA A 43 -2.72 -16.74 5.77
C ALA A 43 -2.65 -16.45 7.28
N LEU A 44 -2.69 -15.18 7.69
CA LEU A 44 -2.78 -14.82 9.09
C LEU A 44 -4.15 -15.16 9.69
N GLU A 45 -5.23 -14.84 8.99
CA GLU A 45 -6.60 -15.15 9.44
C GLU A 45 -6.84 -16.67 9.54
N SER A 46 -6.24 -17.47 8.66
CA SER A 46 -6.32 -18.94 8.71
C SER A 46 -5.45 -19.59 9.77
N GLY A 47 -4.53 -18.84 10.39
CA GLY A 47 -3.60 -19.36 11.38
C GLY A 47 -2.31 -19.98 10.80
N ASP A 48 -2.04 -19.79 9.50
CA ASP A 48 -0.81 -20.24 8.85
C ASP A 48 0.40 -19.34 9.15
N LEU A 49 0.14 -18.19 9.75
CA LEU A 49 1.12 -17.19 10.21
C LEU A 49 0.77 -16.77 11.64
N ASP A 50 1.78 -16.42 12.43
CA ASP A 50 1.60 -15.80 13.76
C ASP A 50 1.41 -14.26 13.64
N ALA A 51 2.00 -13.65 12.60
CA ALA A 51 1.87 -12.23 12.30
C ALA A 51 2.14 -11.95 10.81
N ASN A 52 1.83 -10.75 10.36
CA ASN A 52 2.34 -10.23 9.10
C ASN A 52 2.88 -8.80 9.25
N TYR A 53 3.76 -8.42 8.34
CA TYR A 53 4.36 -7.10 8.30
C TYR A 53 4.50 -6.63 6.85
N PHE A 54 3.55 -5.82 6.37
CA PHE A 54 3.56 -5.31 4.99
C PHE A 54 2.63 -4.12 4.76
N GLN A 55 1.59 -3.91 5.58
CA GLN A 55 0.47 -3.05 5.28
C GLN A 55 0.39 -1.81 6.18
N HIS A 56 -0.22 -0.76 5.69
CA HIS A 56 -0.62 0.40 6.49
C HIS A 56 -2.03 0.20 7.07
N LYS A 57 -2.33 0.92 8.15
CA LYS A 57 -3.60 0.77 8.90
C LYS A 57 -4.85 0.92 8.01
N PRO A 58 -4.96 1.90 7.09
CA PRO A 58 -6.14 2.02 6.24
C PRO A 58 -6.40 0.80 5.35
N TYR A 59 -5.34 0.13 4.85
CA TYR A 59 -5.49 -1.11 4.10
C TYR A 59 -6.01 -2.25 4.97
N LEU A 60 -5.47 -2.40 6.18
CA LEU A 60 -5.92 -3.42 7.14
C LEU A 60 -7.41 -3.24 7.47
N ASP A 61 -7.84 -2.01 7.75
CA ASP A 61 -9.23 -1.72 8.09
C ASP A 61 -10.19 -2.01 6.92
N ASP A 62 -9.80 -1.62 5.72
CA ASP A 62 -10.57 -1.90 4.50
C ASP A 62 -10.62 -3.40 4.22
N PHE A 63 -9.50 -4.11 4.35
CA PHE A 63 -9.42 -5.56 4.19
C PHE A 63 -10.36 -6.29 5.16
N ASN A 64 -10.29 -5.96 6.46
CA ASN A 64 -11.16 -6.53 7.47
C ASN A 64 -12.65 -6.31 7.15
N LYS A 65 -13.00 -5.10 6.72
CA LYS A 65 -14.37 -4.76 6.34
C LYS A 65 -14.85 -5.56 5.13
N GLN A 66 -14.03 -5.65 4.08
CA GLN A 66 -14.41 -6.29 2.82
C GLN A 66 -14.41 -7.82 2.93
N LYS A 67 -13.42 -8.39 3.61
CA LYS A 67 -13.23 -9.83 3.72
C LYS A 67 -13.84 -10.43 4.98
N LYS A 68 -14.36 -9.58 5.90
CA LYS A 68 -14.92 -9.97 7.20
C LYS A 68 -13.89 -10.71 8.06
N THR A 69 -12.63 -10.29 8.00
CA THR A 69 -11.53 -10.79 8.81
C THR A 69 -11.41 -10.04 10.13
N HIS A 70 -10.66 -10.60 11.11
CA HIS A 70 -10.58 -10.11 12.50
C HIS A 70 -9.17 -9.67 12.86
N LEU A 71 -8.35 -9.34 11.87
CA LEU A 71 -6.96 -9.00 12.08
C LEU A 71 -6.80 -7.68 12.86
N ALA A 72 -5.87 -7.66 13.81
CA ALA A 72 -5.59 -6.49 14.63
C ALA A 72 -4.15 -6.02 14.45
N SER A 73 -3.93 -4.69 14.55
CA SER A 73 -2.58 -4.14 14.54
C SER A 73 -1.93 -4.34 15.91
N ALA A 74 -0.78 -5.02 15.94
CA ALA A 74 0.05 -5.17 17.13
C ALA A 74 0.93 -3.93 17.40
N GLY A 75 1.22 -3.13 16.37
CA GLY A 75 2.03 -1.93 16.49
C GLY A 75 2.37 -1.31 15.15
N THR A 76 3.02 -0.15 15.21
CA THR A 76 3.51 0.58 14.03
C THR A 76 5.03 0.56 14.02
N ILE A 77 5.64 0.26 12.87
CA ILE A 77 7.09 0.08 12.75
C ILE A 77 7.72 1.24 11.98
N HIS A 78 7.20 1.58 10.81
CA HIS A 78 7.71 2.67 9.98
C HIS A 78 6.59 3.31 9.14
N TYR A 79 6.91 4.43 8.52
CA TYR A 79 6.03 5.14 7.59
C TYR A 79 6.64 5.17 6.19
N GLU A 80 5.84 4.86 5.18
CA GLU A 80 6.23 4.95 3.78
C GLU A 80 5.50 6.14 3.13
N PRO A 81 6.23 7.24 2.80
CA PRO A 81 5.65 8.36 2.09
C PRO A 81 5.26 7.95 0.68
N PHE A 82 4.12 8.45 0.21
CA PHE A 82 3.67 8.25 -1.16
C PHE A 82 4.28 9.30 -2.08
N GLY A 83 4.70 8.93 -3.29
CA GLY A 83 5.38 9.86 -4.20
C GLY A 83 4.96 9.68 -5.66
N ILE A 84 5.16 10.74 -6.46
CA ILE A 84 5.06 10.70 -7.91
C ILE A 84 6.48 10.55 -8.47
N PHE A 85 6.69 9.51 -9.25
CA PHE A 85 8.00 9.17 -9.83
C PHE A 85 8.02 9.45 -11.33
N PRO A 86 9.16 9.90 -11.89
CA PRO A 86 9.29 10.14 -13.30
C PRO A 86 9.21 8.84 -14.12
N GLY A 87 8.47 8.88 -15.21
CA GLY A 87 8.43 7.85 -16.23
C GLY A 87 8.99 8.37 -17.56
N LYS A 88 8.16 8.33 -18.61
CA LYS A 88 8.47 8.94 -19.90
C LYS A 88 8.64 10.47 -19.78
N THR A 89 7.84 11.11 -18.91
CA THR A 89 7.92 12.52 -18.57
C THR A 89 8.75 12.70 -17.30
N LYS A 90 9.71 13.61 -17.30
CA LYS A 90 10.67 13.77 -16.20
C LYS A 90 10.24 14.74 -15.11
N THR A 91 9.30 15.63 -15.40
CA THR A 91 8.78 16.62 -14.44
C THR A 91 7.28 16.82 -14.63
N LEU A 92 6.55 17.19 -13.56
CA LEU A 92 5.12 17.51 -13.64
C LEU A 92 4.83 18.68 -14.60
N LYS A 93 5.74 19.67 -14.68
CA LYS A 93 5.61 20.81 -15.61
C LYS A 93 5.62 20.38 -17.08
N ALA A 94 6.38 19.34 -17.40
CA ALA A 94 6.50 18.82 -18.78
C ALA A 94 5.38 17.82 -19.13
N LEU A 95 4.45 17.54 -18.22
CA LEU A 95 3.37 16.59 -18.42
C LEU A 95 2.39 17.13 -19.47
N LYS A 96 2.28 16.41 -20.59
CA LYS A 96 1.43 16.77 -21.73
C LYS A 96 -0.02 16.36 -21.51
N ASN A 97 -0.94 16.97 -22.26
CA ASN A 97 -2.31 16.52 -22.32
C ASN A 97 -2.37 15.07 -22.83
N GLY A 98 -3.27 14.27 -22.29
CA GLY A 98 -3.42 12.85 -22.62
C GLY A 98 -2.31 11.96 -22.06
N ALA A 99 -1.38 12.48 -21.24
CA ALA A 99 -0.33 11.64 -20.64
C ALA A 99 -0.91 10.55 -19.74
N THR A 100 -0.26 9.39 -19.75
CA THR A 100 -0.64 8.27 -18.88
C THR A 100 0.04 8.40 -17.52
N VAL A 101 -0.75 8.24 -16.45
CA VAL A 101 -0.29 8.15 -15.07
C VAL A 101 -0.70 6.77 -14.53
N ALA A 102 0.27 5.97 -14.12
CA ALA A 102 0.03 4.69 -13.45
C ALA A 102 -0.23 4.91 -11.96
N VAL A 103 -1.24 4.26 -11.43
CA VAL A 103 -1.60 4.27 -10.01
C VAL A 103 -1.74 2.83 -9.50
N PRO A 104 -1.60 2.59 -8.18
CA PRO A 104 -1.88 1.27 -7.60
C PRO A 104 -3.34 0.84 -7.85
N ASN A 105 -3.56 -0.47 -7.94
CA ASN A 105 -4.88 -1.05 -8.20
C ASN A 105 -5.61 -1.51 -6.93
N ASP A 106 -5.05 -1.30 -5.75
CA ASP A 106 -5.76 -1.50 -4.49
C ASP A 106 -6.46 -0.22 -4.04
N THR A 107 -7.64 -0.36 -3.43
CA THR A 107 -8.55 0.74 -3.10
C THR A 107 -7.87 1.88 -2.36
N THR A 108 -7.11 1.58 -1.31
CA THR A 108 -6.56 2.60 -0.43
C THR A 108 -5.35 3.31 -1.03
N ASN A 109 -4.50 2.62 -1.79
CA ASN A 109 -3.35 3.23 -2.43
C ASN A 109 -3.74 3.92 -3.76
N GLU A 110 -4.75 3.43 -4.52
CA GLU A 110 -5.36 4.20 -5.60
C GLU A 110 -5.86 5.55 -5.08
N ALA A 111 -6.64 5.56 -3.99
CA ALA A 111 -7.15 6.78 -3.39
C ALA A 111 -6.03 7.73 -2.96
N ARG A 112 -4.95 7.23 -2.34
CA ARG A 112 -3.78 8.04 -1.98
C ARG A 112 -3.10 8.65 -3.21
N ALA A 113 -2.98 7.89 -4.30
CA ALA A 113 -2.42 8.38 -5.55
C ALA A 113 -3.28 9.51 -6.15
N LEU A 114 -4.61 9.33 -6.17
CA LEU A 114 -5.52 10.35 -6.69
C LEU A 114 -5.52 11.61 -5.82
N LEU A 115 -5.49 11.48 -4.50
CA LEU A 115 -5.37 12.62 -3.58
C LEU A 115 -4.05 13.36 -3.82
N LEU A 116 -2.94 12.66 -4.00
CA LEU A 116 -1.66 13.28 -4.31
C LEU A 116 -1.68 14.02 -5.66
N LEU A 117 -2.33 13.45 -6.68
CA LEU A 117 -2.51 14.14 -7.97
C LEU A 117 -3.37 15.41 -7.82
N GLN A 118 -4.39 15.36 -6.96
CA GLN A 118 -5.20 16.54 -6.62
C GLN A 118 -4.36 17.61 -5.90
N ASP A 119 -3.56 17.25 -4.91
CA ASP A 119 -2.67 18.17 -4.18
C ASP A 119 -1.66 18.86 -5.13
N GLN A 120 -1.27 18.18 -6.19
CA GLN A 120 -0.43 18.76 -7.25
C GLN A 120 -1.23 19.58 -8.29
N GLY A 121 -2.54 19.73 -8.12
CA GLY A 121 -3.40 20.48 -9.02
C GLY A 121 -3.61 19.86 -10.41
N LEU A 122 -3.35 18.55 -10.55
CA LEU A 122 -3.48 17.83 -11.82
C LEU A 122 -4.91 17.35 -12.09
N ILE A 123 -5.65 17.01 -11.05
CA ILE A 123 -7.05 16.60 -11.10
C ILE A 123 -7.81 17.24 -9.93
N LYS A 124 -9.13 17.13 -9.96
CA LYS A 124 -10.00 17.41 -8.82
C LYS A 124 -10.92 16.22 -8.57
N LEU A 125 -11.00 15.80 -7.34
CA LEU A 125 -11.93 14.75 -6.89
C LEU A 125 -13.22 15.39 -6.37
N LYS A 126 -14.31 14.64 -6.38
CA LYS A 126 -15.56 15.05 -5.72
C LYS A 126 -15.32 15.24 -4.22
N ASP A 127 -16.06 16.13 -3.61
CA ASP A 127 -15.96 16.41 -2.18
C ASP A 127 -16.25 15.14 -1.36
N GLY A 128 -15.44 14.91 -0.33
CA GLY A 128 -15.61 13.78 0.57
C GLY A 128 -15.16 12.41 0.02
N ALA A 129 -14.51 12.33 -1.15
CA ALA A 129 -14.04 11.06 -1.71
C ALA A 129 -13.04 10.32 -0.79
N GLY A 130 -12.14 11.05 -0.12
CA GLY A 130 -11.24 10.52 0.92
C GLY A 130 -10.42 9.30 0.46
N LEU A 131 -10.12 8.40 1.40
CA LEU A 131 -9.32 7.20 1.16
C LEU A 131 -10.06 6.06 0.44
N THR A 132 -11.24 6.34 -0.10
CA THR A 132 -12.00 5.42 -0.97
C THR A 132 -12.18 5.98 -2.39
N ALA A 133 -11.49 7.07 -2.72
CA ALA A 133 -11.53 7.70 -4.04
C ALA A 133 -11.09 6.72 -5.14
N THR A 134 -11.83 6.74 -6.23
CA THR A 134 -11.55 5.98 -7.46
C THR A 134 -11.48 6.92 -8.65
N LYS A 135 -11.04 6.44 -9.80
CA LYS A 135 -11.06 7.22 -11.06
C LYS A 135 -12.44 7.83 -11.38
N LYS A 136 -13.52 7.19 -10.94
CA LYS A 136 -14.90 7.68 -11.16
C LYS A 136 -15.23 8.93 -10.34
N ASP A 137 -14.44 9.23 -9.33
CA ASP A 137 -14.61 10.37 -8.45
C ASP A 137 -13.87 11.62 -8.96
N ILE A 138 -13.15 11.52 -10.10
CA ILE A 138 -12.51 12.65 -10.75
C ILE A 138 -13.57 13.53 -11.41
N VAL A 139 -13.74 14.75 -10.91
CA VAL A 139 -14.69 15.73 -11.45
C VAL A 139 -14.02 16.76 -12.38
N GLU A 140 -12.69 16.90 -12.30
CA GLU A 140 -11.93 17.78 -13.18
C GLU A 140 -10.58 17.13 -13.51
N ASN A 141 -10.23 17.13 -14.81
CA ASN A 141 -8.98 16.60 -15.33
C ASN A 141 -8.52 17.48 -16.50
N LYS A 142 -7.95 18.64 -16.17
CA LYS A 142 -7.60 19.71 -17.16
C LYS A 142 -6.63 19.26 -18.24
N LYS A 143 -5.87 18.21 -18.00
CA LYS A 143 -4.89 17.69 -18.97
C LYS A 143 -5.34 16.38 -19.63
N ASP A 144 -6.58 15.94 -19.42
CA ASP A 144 -7.10 14.67 -19.94
C ASP A 144 -6.15 13.49 -19.64
N LEU A 145 -5.59 13.47 -18.42
CA LEU A 145 -4.66 12.42 -18.01
C LEU A 145 -5.33 11.05 -18.05
N ALA A 146 -4.68 10.07 -18.69
CA ALA A 146 -5.12 8.70 -18.71
C ALA A 146 -4.63 7.97 -17.44
N ILE A 147 -5.52 7.82 -16.45
CA ILE A 147 -5.21 7.10 -15.20
C ILE A 147 -5.32 5.60 -15.45
N LYS A 148 -4.25 4.86 -15.16
CA LYS A 148 -4.14 3.40 -15.35
C LYS A 148 -3.78 2.73 -14.02
N GLU A 149 -4.58 1.74 -13.65
CA GLU A 149 -4.34 0.80 -12.54
C GLU A 149 -3.48 -0.37 -12.99
#